data_50bbf5059f1e6678238d617d50421222
#
_entry.id   50bbf5059f1e6678238d617d50421222
#
_cell.length_a   1.000
_cell.length_b   1.000
_cell.length_c   1.000
_cell.angle_alpha   90.00
_cell.angle_beta   90.00
_cell.angle_gamma   90.00
#
_symmetry.space_group_name_H-M   'P 1'
#
loop_
_entity.id
_entity.type
_entity.pdbx_description
1 polymer ?
#
loop_
_entity_poly.entity_id
_entity_poly.type
_entity_poly.pdbx_seq_one_letter_code
_entity_poly.pdbx_strand_id
1 'polypeptide(L)'
;MNLFKKLTAISTAVLLGVTALAGCGGASNSASTEQSSTTQMTTAVEYVKQDIEVAALKGPTAIGMVKIMDNAKNGVAENNYNFHIEATADAFTAQLIKGDIQLAALPCNAAATLYNKSNGKIQVLGINTLGVLYVLDTGNSIQNVEDLKGKTIYTTGKGTTPEYTLRHLLKSAGIDPDNDVNIEFKSEASEVAAVIS
;
A
#
# COMPACT_ATOMS: atom_id res chain seq x y z
N MET A 1 -4.65 3.35 41.45
CA MET A 1 -5.18 2.41 42.46
C MET A 1 -5.96 1.33 41.72
N ASN A 2 -5.30 0.24 41.55
CA ASN A 2 -5.77 -1.12 41.27
C ASN A 2 -6.92 -1.37 40.30
N LEU A 3 -6.56 -1.77 39.10
CA LEU A 3 -7.35 -2.77 38.36
C LEU A 3 -6.45 -3.72 37.54
N PHE A 4 -5.45 -4.26 38.21
CA PHE A 4 -4.73 -5.46 37.78
C PHE A 4 -5.16 -6.59 38.72
N LYS A 5 -6.18 -7.35 38.36
CA LYS A 5 -6.47 -8.68 38.88
C LYS A 5 -7.72 -9.22 38.20
N LYS A 6 -7.52 -10.04 37.19
CA LYS A 6 -8.32 -11.20 36.82
C LYS A 6 -7.91 -11.70 35.42
N LEU A 7 -6.78 -12.33 35.37
CA LEU A 7 -6.49 -13.34 34.37
C LEU A 7 -5.68 -14.44 35.05
N THR A 8 -6.39 -15.38 35.60
CA THR A 8 -5.79 -16.63 36.05
C THR A 8 -6.65 -17.78 35.59
N ALA A 9 -5.99 -18.69 34.91
CA ALA A 9 -6.30 -20.11 34.80
C ALA A 9 -7.40 -20.51 33.79
N ILE A 10 -6.99 -21.04 32.66
CA ILE A 10 -7.25 -22.47 32.41
C ILE A 10 -6.03 -22.97 31.64
N SER A 11 -5.20 -23.59 32.35
CA SER A 11 -4.10 -24.46 31.94
C SER A 11 -4.56 -25.89 32.14
N THR A 12 -4.01 -26.77 31.32
CA THR A 12 -3.78 -28.21 31.62
C THR A 12 -4.88 -29.19 31.19
N ALA A 13 -4.45 -30.01 30.33
CA ALA A 13 -4.53 -31.47 30.25
C ALA A 13 -4.76 -31.90 28.80
N VAL A 14 -4.10 -32.78 28.14
CA VAL A 14 -3.43 -33.98 28.58
C VAL A 14 -2.48 -34.43 27.48
N LEU A 15 -1.29 -34.67 27.86
CA LEU A 15 -0.34 -35.56 27.21
C LEU A 15 -0.63 -37.00 27.65
N LEU A 16 -0.22 -37.93 26.88
CA LEU A 16 -0.03 -39.38 27.09
C LEU A 16 -0.87 -40.13 26.07
N GLY A 17 -0.33 -40.94 25.27
CA GLY A 17 0.81 -41.80 25.28
C GLY A 17 0.61 -42.79 24.19
N VAL A 18 1.63 -43.32 23.88
CA VAL A 18 1.97 -44.72 23.72
C VAL A 18 2.52 -45.08 22.35
N THR A 19 3.78 -45.24 22.42
CA THR A 19 4.61 -46.08 21.56
C THR A 19 4.21 -47.54 21.67
N ALA A 20 4.11 -48.22 20.59
CA ALA A 20 4.33 -49.65 20.53
C ALA A 20 5.01 -50.06 19.22
N LEU A 21 6.08 -50.73 19.40
CA LEU A 21 7.03 -51.26 18.44
C LEU A 21 6.52 -52.55 17.78
N ALA A 22 6.98 -52.73 16.57
CA ALA A 22 7.55 -53.93 15.97
C ALA A 22 6.70 -55.20 15.84
N GLY A 23 6.74 -55.70 14.65
CA GLY A 23 6.42 -57.10 14.34
C GLY A 23 6.46 -57.40 12.83
N CYS A 24 7.58 -57.87 12.33
CA CYS A 24 7.71 -58.54 11.06
C CYS A 24 6.96 -59.88 11.05
N GLY A 25 6.33 -60.26 9.93
CA GLY A 25 5.95 -61.65 9.71
C GLY A 25 4.90 -61.79 8.61
N GLY A 26 5.27 -62.45 7.55
CA GLY A 26 4.58 -62.54 6.28
C GLY A 26 3.34 -63.42 6.18
N ALA A 27 2.89 -63.48 4.94
CA ALA A 27 1.99 -64.44 4.26
C ALA A 27 0.50 -64.05 4.16
N SER A 28 0.15 -63.69 2.92
CA SER A 28 -1.07 -64.00 2.18
C SER A 28 -2.38 -64.35 2.92
N ASN A 29 -3.39 -63.52 2.81
CA ASN A 29 -4.66 -63.89 2.13
C ASN A 29 -5.65 -62.72 2.09
N SER A 30 -6.42 -62.72 1.02
CA SER A 30 -7.44 -61.80 0.66
C SER A 30 -8.54 -61.62 1.74
N ALA A 31 -8.85 -60.39 2.12
CA ALA A 31 -10.17 -60.01 2.61
C ALA A 31 -10.34 -58.49 2.56
N SER A 32 -11.41 -58.10 1.93
CA SER A 32 -12.11 -56.80 1.86
C SER A 32 -11.66 -55.71 2.81
N THR A 33 -11.14 -54.67 2.19
CA THR A 33 -10.81 -53.38 2.84
C THR A 33 -12.06 -52.55 3.00
N GLU A 34 -12.58 -52.47 4.19
CA GLU A 34 -13.43 -51.32 4.60
C GLU A 34 -12.57 -50.11 4.71
N GLN A 35 -12.71 -49.24 3.71
CA GLN A 35 -12.04 -47.96 3.66
C GLN A 35 -12.81 -47.00 4.59
N SER A 36 -12.33 -46.91 5.82
CA SER A 36 -12.79 -45.88 6.78
C SER A 36 -12.39 -44.52 6.22
N SER A 37 -13.29 -43.92 5.47
CA SER A 37 -13.16 -42.53 5.03
C SER A 37 -13.29 -41.62 6.24
N THR A 38 -12.17 -41.22 6.83
CA THR A 38 -12.15 -40.11 7.77
C THR A 38 -12.43 -38.84 6.97
N THR A 39 -13.69 -38.48 6.89
CA THR A 39 -14.12 -37.19 6.34
C THR A 39 -13.62 -36.12 7.32
N GLN A 40 -12.47 -35.55 7.05
CA GLN A 40 -12.09 -34.29 7.66
C GLN A 40 -13.13 -33.26 7.16
N MET A 41 -14.08 -32.95 8.02
CA MET A 41 -14.90 -31.75 7.85
C MET A 41 -14.01 -30.54 7.99
N THR A 42 -13.39 -30.13 6.89
CA THR A 42 -12.86 -28.77 6.76
C THR A 42 -14.11 -27.88 6.74
N THR A 43 -14.46 -27.30 7.87
CA THR A 43 -15.40 -26.19 7.90
C THR A 43 -14.78 -25.09 7.08
N ALA A 44 -15.17 -24.94 5.83
CA ALA A 44 -14.85 -23.79 5.03
C ALA A 44 -15.41 -22.58 5.79
N VAL A 45 -14.54 -21.76 6.31
CA VAL A 45 -14.94 -20.47 6.88
C VAL A 45 -15.50 -19.69 5.70
N GLU A 46 -16.82 -19.45 5.73
CA GLU A 46 -17.49 -18.65 4.71
C GLU A 46 -16.88 -17.26 4.74
N TYR A 47 -16.26 -16.85 3.63
CA TYR A 47 -15.66 -15.54 3.50
C TYR A 47 -16.78 -14.50 3.35
N VAL A 48 -16.86 -13.60 4.32
CA VAL A 48 -17.79 -12.47 4.29
C VAL A 48 -17.08 -11.24 3.75
N LYS A 49 -17.57 -10.71 2.62
CA LYS A 49 -17.03 -9.47 2.05
C LYS A 49 -17.11 -8.33 3.06
N GLN A 50 -16.05 -7.58 3.16
CA GLN A 50 -15.96 -6.38 4.00
C GLN A 50 -16.15 -5.13 3.15
N ASP A 51 -16.77 -4.12 3.72
CA ASP A 51 -16.83 -2.77 3.13
C ASP A 51 -15.55 -2.01 3.49
N ILE A 52 -14.82 -1.56 2.50
CA ILE A 52 -13.50 -0.93 2.66
C ILE A 52 -13.48 0.41 1.93
N GLU A 53 -13.30 1.47 2.69
CA GLU A 53 -13.10 2.82 2.16
C GLU A 53 -11.63 3.00 1.77
N VAL A 54 -11.39 3.41 0.52
CA VAL A 54 -10.06 3.52 -0.08
C VAL A 54 -9.84 4.91 -0.61
N ALA A 55 -8.80 5.59 -0.17
CA ALA A 55 -8.41 6.88 -0.72
C ALA A 55 -7.16 6.77 -1.59
N ALA A 56 -7.08 7.58 -2.64
CA ALA A 56 -5.88 7.71 -3.45
C ALA A 56 -5.75 9.12 -4.02
N LEU A 57 -4.52 9.51 -4.33
CA LEU A 57 -4.27 10.76 -5.03
C LEU A 57 -4.48 10.58 -6.54
N LYS A 58 -5.02 11.60 -7.20
CA LYS A 58 -5.08 11.68 -8.66
C LYS A 58 -3.68 11.46 -9.25
N GLY A 59 -3.61 10.73 -10.35
CA GLY A 59 -2.36 10.43 -11.03
C GLY A 59 -1.76 9.07 -10.67
N PRO A 60 -0.42 8.93 -10.62
CA PRO A 60 0.26 7.64 -10.50
C PRO A 60 -0.18 6.77 -9.32
N THR A 61 -0.46 7.38 -8.17
CA THR A 61 -0.95 6.68 -6.98
C THR A 61 -2.27 5.96 -7.21
N ALA A 62 -3.24 6.61 -7.86
CA ALA A 62 -4.51 5.99 -8.22
C ALA A 62 -4.36 5.01 -9.40
N ILE A 63 -3.49 5.32 -10.37
CA ILE A 63 -3.23 4.43 -11.51
C ILE A 63 -2.70 3.07 -11.04
N GLY A 64 -1.85 3.03 -10.01
CA GLY A 64 -1.37 1.79 -9.42
C GLY A 64 -2.48 0.90 -8.82
N MET A 65 -3.67 1.46 -8.59
CA MET A 65 -4.83 0.75 -8.04
C MET A 65 -5.91 0.43 -9.08
N VAL A 66 -5.71 0.75 -10.36
CA VAL A 66 -6.74 0.65 -11.40
C VAL A 66 -7.31 -0.77 -11.53
N LYS A 67 -6.50 -1.81 -11.32
CA LYS A 67 -6.98 -3.19 -11.43
C LYS A 67 -7.97 -3.55 -10.32
N ILE A 68 -7.73 -3.12 -9.07
CA ILE A 68 -8.67 -3.35 -7.99
C ILE A 68 -9.94 -2.50 -8.15
N MET A 69 -9.82 -1.27 -8.71
CA MET A 69 -10.97 -0.44 -9.04
C MET A 69 -11.85 -1.11 -10.10
N ASP A 70 -11.24 -1.66 -11.15
CA ASP A 70 -11.96 -2.40 -12.20
C ASP A 70 -12.65 -3.65 -11.64
N ASN A 71 -11.95 -4.43 -10.83
CA ASN A 71 -12.51 -5.61 -10.18
C ASN A 71 -13.70 -5.26 -9.26
N ALA A 72 -13.58 -4.17 -8.49
CA ALA A 72 -14.67 -3.71 -7.63
C ALA A 72 -15.89 -3.28 -8.46
N LYS A 73 -15.68 -2.50 -9.52
CA LYS A 73 -16.74 -2.07 -10.43
C LYS A 73 -17.48 -3.24 -11.09
N ASN A 74 -16.75 -4.30 -11.42
CA ASN A 74 -17.31 -5.50 -12.06
C ASN A 74 -17.83 -6.55 -11.06
N GLY A 75 -17.79 -6.28 -9.76
CA GLY A 75 -18.27 -7.18 -8.71
C GLY A 75 -17.44 -8.43 -8.49
N VAL A 76 -16.22 -8.49 -9.07
CA VAL A 76 -15.30 -9.64 -8.97
C VAL A 76 -14.19 -9.44 -7.92
N ALA A 77 -14.22 -8.32 -7.22
CA ALA A 77 -13.32 -8.09 -6.10
C ALA A 77 -13.70 -8.92 -4.87
N GLU A 78 -12.70 -9.27 -4.07
CA GLU A 78 -12.86 -10.06 -2.84
C GLU A 78 -13.69 -9.32 -1.79
N ASN A 79 -13.54 -7.99 -1.71
CA ASN A 79 -14.28 -7.11 -0.81
C ASN A 79 -15.09 -6.06 -1.59
N ASN A 80 -15.92 -5.32 -0.89
CA ASN A 80 -16.60 -4.14 -1.42
C ASN A 80 -15.69 -2.93 -1.20
N TYR A 81 -15.17 -2.35 -2.27
CA TYR A 81 -14.27 -1.19 -2.19
C TYR A 81 -14.97 0.07 -2.67
N ASN A 82 -14.97 1.11 -1.82
CA ASN A 82 -15.40 2.46 -2.16
C ASN A 82 -14.19 3.37 -2.33
N PHE A 83 -14.02 3.94 -3.52
CA PHE A 83 -12.84 4.73 -3.87
C PHE A 83 -13.10 6.23 -3.81
N HIS A 84 -12.21 6.95 -3.09
CA HIS A 84 -12.14 8.40 -3.00
C HIS A 84 -10.86 8.87 -3.68
N ILE A 85 -10.97 9.56 -4.82
CA ILE A 85 -9.81 10.04 -5.58
C ILE A 85 -9.70 11.54 -5.39
N GLU A 86 -8.67 11.96 -4.66
CA GLU A 86 -8.47 13.32 -4.21
C GLU A 86 -7.25 13.99 -4.86
N ALA A 87 -7.25 15.31 -4.91
CA ALA A 87 -6.12 16.07 -5.43
C ALA A 87 -4.94 16.10 -4.45
N THR A 88 -5.23 16.16 -3.15
CA THR A 88 -4.22 16.28 -2.09
C THR A 88 -4.47 15.29 -0.96
N ALA A 89 -3.40 14.89 -0.26
CA ALA A 89 -3.49 13.95 0.86
C ALA A 89 -4.26 14.53 2.07
N ASP A 90 -4.26 15.84 2.24
CA ASP A 90 -4.93 16.50 3.38
C ASP A 90 -6.44 16.27 3.36
N ALA A 91 -7.03 16.04 2.17
CA ALA A 91 -8.46 15.78 2.01
C ALA A 91 -8.94 14.54 2.80
N PHE A 92 -8.07 13.54 3.02
CA PHE A 92 -8.46 12.30 3.68
C PHE A 92 -7.55 11.86 4.84
N THR A 93 -6.45 12.57 5.12
CA THR A 93 -5.51 12.21 6.18
C THR A 93 -6.18 12.07 7.55
N ALA A 94 -7.09 12.98 7.89
CA ALA A 94 -7.81 12.94 9.17
C ALA A 94 -8.72 11.70 9.27
N GLN A 95 -9.40 11.33 8.19
CA GLN A 95 -10.26 10.15 8.11
C GLN A 95 -9.46 8.85 8.19
N LEU A 96 -8.27 8.82 7.55
CA LEU A 96 -7.35 7.69 7.64
C LEU A 96 -6.84 7.48 9.10
N ILE A 97 -6.50 8.56 9.81
CA ILE A 97 -6.06 8.48 11.22
C ILE A 97 -7.19 7.99 12.14
N LYS A 98 -8.44 8.39 11.86
CA LYS A 98 -9.61 7.93 12.62
C LYS A 98 -10.00 6.49 12.31
N GLY A 99 -9.62 5.96 11.15
CA GLY A 99 -10.02 4.66 10.66
C GLY A 99 -11.31 4.67 9.83
N ASP A 100 -11.84 5.83 9.49
CA ASP A 100 -12.98 6.00 8.58
C ASP A 100 -12.60 5.58 7.16
N ILE A 101 -11.33 5.75 6.79
CA ILE A 101 -10.70 5.21 5.59
C ILE A 101 -9.72 4.12 6.03
N GLN A 102 -9.84 2.91 5.49
CA GLN A 102 -9.04 1.75 5.88
C GLN A 102 -7.78 1.60 5.04
N LEU A 103 -7.82 1.99 3.76
CA LEU A 103 -6.69 1.91 2.84
C LEU A 103 -6.44 3.26 2.18
N ALA A 104 -5.16 3.60 2.00
CA ALA A 104 -4.82 4.81 1.25
C ALA A 104 -3.54 4.63 0.42
N ALA A 105 -3.56 5.13 -0.82
CA ALA A 105 -2.37 5.26 -1.64
C ALA A 105 -1.81 6.69 -1.52
N LEU A 106 -0.62 6.79 -0.95
CA LEU A 106 0.05 8.05 -0.58
C LEU A 106 1.50 8.06 -1.05
N PRO A 107 2.12 9.24 -1.23
CA PRO A 107 3.58 9.35 -1.33
C PRO A 107 4.26 8.74 -0.09
N CYS A 108 5.35 8.02 -0.31
CA CYS A 108 6.01 7.25 0.76
C CYS A 108 6.46 8.10 1.95
N ASN A 109 6.90 9.35 1.73
CA ASN A 109 7.26 10.27 2.80
C ASN A 109 6.05 10.70 3.65
N ALA A 110 4.88 10.88 3.03
CA ALA A 110 3.64 11.16 3.75
C ALA A 110 3.19 9.95 4.57
N ALA A 111 3.30 8.74 4.02
CA ALA A 111 3.01 7.50 4.74
C ALA A 111 3.92 7.33 5.97
N ALA A 112 5.23 7.58 5.83
CA ALA A 112 6.18 7.56 6.95
C ALA A 112 5.82 8.57 8.04
N THR A 113 5.42 9.77 7.65
CA THR A 113 4.96 10.81 8.58
C THR A 113 3.71 10.37 9.35
N LEU A 114 2.75 9.77 8.65
CA LEU A 114 1.51 9.28 9.26
C LEU A 114 1.76 8.09 10.20
N TYR A 115 2.64 7.16 9.83
CA TYR A 115 3.07 6.10 10.71
C TYR A 115 3.57 6.64 12.05
N ASN A 116 4.49 7.61 12.01
CA ASN A 116 5.05 8.22 13.21
C ASN A 116 4.00 8.98 14.03
N LYS A 117 3.16 9.80 13.37
CA LYS A 117 2.12 10.60 14.03
C LYS A 117 1.01 9.74 14.63
N SER A 118 0.73 8.59 14.06
CA SER A 118 -0.30 7.66 14.55
C SER A 118 0.22 6.68 15.61
N ASN A 119 1.49 6.77 16.02
CA ASN A 119 2.15 5.79 16.90
C ASN A 119 2.03 4.36 16.35
N GLY A 120 2.24 4.18 15.03
CA GLY A 120 2.23 2.89 14.37
C GLY A 120 0.85 2.28 14.10
N LYS A 121 -0.24 3.02 14.32
CA LYS A 121 -1.59 2.55 13.97
C LYS A 121 -1.81 2.43 12.47
N ILE A 122 -1.16 3.31 11.70
CA ILE A 122 -1.14 3.25 10.24
C ILE A 122 0.12 2.52 9.82
N GLN A 123 0.01 1.53 8.96
CA GLN A 123 1.13 0.71 8.47
C GLN A 123 1.23 0.76 6.96
N VAL A 124 2.45 0.65 6.43
CA VAL A 124 2.69 0.53 5.00
C VAL A 124 2.56 -0.95 4.61
N LEU A 125 1.64 -1.25 3.71
CA LEU A 125 1.40 -2.61 3.21
C LEU A 125 2.31 -2.95 2.03
N GLY A 126 2.66 -1.96 1.22
CA GLY A 126 3.50 -2.17 0.04
C GLY A 126 3.68 -0.90 -0.78
N ILE A 127 4.48 -1.02 -1.82
CA ILE A 127 4.67 0.02 -2.83
C ILE A 127 3.85 -0.35 -4.05
N ASN A 128 2.89 0.47 -4.43
CA ASN A 128 2.00 0.18 -5.55
C ASN A 128 2.50 0.73 -6.90
N THR A 129 3.41 1.69 -6.90
CA THR A 129 3.88 2.35 -8.12
C THR A 129 5.34 2.77 -7.98
N LEU A 130 6.15 2.56 -9.02
CA LEU A 130 7.55 2.93 -9.11
C LEU A 130 7.83 3.75 -10.37
N GLY A 131 8.83 4.65 -10.31
CA GLY A 131 9.35 5.35 -11.50
C GLY A 131 8.33 6.26 -12.18
N VAL A 132 7.68 7.13 -11.43
CA VAL A 132 6.51 7.91 -11.90
C VAL A 132 6.83 9.37 -12.27
N LEU A 133 8.06 9.82 -12.10
CA LEU A 133 8.45 11.21 -12.34
C LEU A 133 9.25 11.32 -13.64
N TYR A 134 8.86 12.27 -14.47
CA TYR A 134 9.48 12.59 -15.76
C TYR A 134 9.63 14.09 -15.89
N VAL A 135 10.68 14.53 -16.58
CA VAL A 135 10.84 15.91 -17.01
C VAL A 135 10.39 15.99 -18.46
N LEU A 136 9.50 16.92 -18.75
CA LEU A 136 9.01 17.19 -20.10
C LEU A 136 9.48 18.58 -20.53
N ASP A 137 9.97 18.69 -21.75
CA ASP A 137 10.35 19.94 -22.40
C ASP A 137 9.69 20.01 -23.77
N THR A 138 9.01 21.12 -24.07
CA THR A 138 8.31 21.32 -25.35
C THR A 138 9.20 21.93 -26.42
N GLY A 139 10.35 22.48 -26.03
CA GLY A 139 11.26 23.19 -26.94
C GLY A 139 12.50 22.40 -27.39
N ASN A 140 12.64 21.14 -26.93
CA ASN A 140 13.84 20.33 -27.13
C ASN A 140 15.14 21.04 -26.68
N SER A 141 15.02 21.89 -25.67
CA SER A 141 16.11 22.70 -25.14
C SER A 141 16.83 22.05 -23.97
N ILE A 142 16.23 20.97 -23.40
CA ILE A 142 16.74 20.24 -22.26
C ILE A 142 17.19 18.85 -22.71
N GLN A 143 18.50 18.60 -22.64
CA GLN A 143 19.09 17.30 -22.98
C GLN A 143 19.68 16.63 -21.73
N ASN A 144 20.09 17.42 -20.76
CA ASN A 144 20.69 16.99 -19.50
C ASN A 144 20.10 17.78 -18.33
N VAL A 145 20.35 17.32 -17.11
CA VAL A 145 19.86 18.01 -15.90
C VAL A 145 20.48 19.42 -15.78
N GLU A 146 21.70 19.59 -16.21
CA GLU A 146 22.44 20.86 -16.19
C GLU A 146 21.76 21.96 -17.00
N ASP A 147 21.03 21.60 -18.06
CA ASP A 147 20.30 22.53 -18.95
C ASP A 147 19.09 23.17 -18.24
N LEU A 148 18.70 22.65 -17.07
CA LEU A 148 17.65 23.21 -16.24
C LEU A 148 18.06 24.52 -15.54
N LYS A 149 19.33 24.85 -15.48
CA LYS A 149 19.80 26.08 -14.86
C LYS A 149 19.21 27.33 -15.56
N GLY A 150 18.66 28.22 -14.74
CA GLY A 150 17.96 29.43 -15.21
C GLY A 150 16.55 29.19 -15.75
N LYS A 151 16.04 27.95 -15.69
CA LYS A 151 14.68 27.63 -16.19
C LYS A 151 13.63 27.74 -15.11
N THR A 152 12.37 27.89 -15.54
CA THR A 152 11.19 27.68 -14.69
C THR A 152 10.72 26.25 -14.85
N ILE A 153 10.56 25.56 -13.71
CA ILE A 153 10.14 24.17 -13.65
C ILE A 153 8.77 24.11 -12.95
N TYR A 154 7.77 23.69 -13.69
CA TYR A 154 6.42 23.48 -13.14
C TYR A 154 6.28 22.07 -12.63
N THR A 155 5.77 21.91 -11.40
CA THR A 155 5.58 20.60 -10.77
C THR A 155 4.36 20.61 -9.84
N THR A 156 4.00 19.47 -9.33
CA THR A 156 2.99 19.30 -8.27
C THR A 156 3.64 18.75 -7.00
N GLY A 157 2.86 18.59 -5.94
CA GLY A 157 3.28 17.84 -4.76
C GLY A 157 4.34 18.55 -3.90
N LYS A 158 4.15 19.84 -3.64
CA LYS A 158 4.97 20.58 -2.67
C LYS A 158 5.01 19.88 -1.33
N GLY A 159 6.19 19.73 -0.74
CA GLY A 159 6.41 18.99 0.52
C GLY A 159 6.32 17.47 0.39
N THR A 160 6.30 16.94 -0.83
CA THR A 160 6.19 15.49 -1.08
C THR A 160 7.29 14.98 -2.02
N THR A 161 7.22 13.69 -2.37
CA THR A 161 8.24 13.02 -3.19
C THR A 161 8.62 13.77 -4.48
N PRO A 162 7.71 14.33 -5.28
CA PRO A 162 8.10 15.09 -6.47
C PRO A 162 9.07 16.23 -6.18
N GLU A 163 8.78 17.07 -5.19
CA GLU A 163 9.68 18.18 -4.83
C GLU A 163 11.03 17.67 -4.35
N TYR A 164 11.04 16.71 -3.43
CA TYR A 164 12.31 16.22 -2.86
C TYR A 164 13.18 15.55 -3.92
N THR A 165 12.59 14.81 -4.84
CA THR A 165 13.31 14.18 -5.95
C THR A 165 13.89 15.23 -6.90
N LEU A 166 13.09 16.23 -7.30
CA LEU A 166 13.58 17.31 -8.15
C LEU A 166 14.75 18.06 -7.50
N ARG A 167 14.61 18.46 -6.24
CA ARG A 167 15.67 19.14 -5.51
C ARG A 167 16.93 18.28 -5.37
N HIS A 168 16.77 16.98 -5.17
CA HIS A 168 17.92 16.06 -5.12
C HIS A 168 18.63 15.98 -6.47
N LEU A 169 17.91 15.84 -7.56
CA LEU A 169 18.49 15.79 -8.91
C LEU A 169 19.25 17.09 -9.25
N LEU A 170 18.63 18.25 -9.00
CA LEU A 170 19.26 19.54 -9.25
C LEU A 170 20.56 19.67 -8.45
N LYS A 171 20.54 19.39 -7.15
CA LYS A 171 21.76 19.42 -6.30
C LYS A 171 22.83 18.45 -6.79
N SER A 172 22.47 17.27 -7.25
CA SER A 172 23.42 16.29 -7.77
C SER A 172 24.09 16.75 -9.06
N ALA A 173 23.44 17.61 -9.83
CA ALA A 173 24.00 18.28 -11.02
C ALA A 173 24.68 19.62 -10.70
N GLY A 174 24.87 19.96 -9.43
CA GLY A 174 25.51 21.22 -9.02
C GLY A 174 24.64 22.47 -9.19
N ILE A 175 23.31 22.29 -9.31
CA ILE A 175 22.32 23.37 -9.45
C ILE A 175 21.68 23.61 -8.08
N ASP A 176 21.71 24.86 -7.62
CA ASP A 176 21.00 25.26 -6.41
C ASP A 176 19.49 25.39 -6.71
N PRO A 177 18.63 24.55 -6.12
CA PRO A 177 17.19 24.58 -6.41
C PRO A 177 16.47 25.84 -5.90
N ASP A 178 17.12 26.65 -5.08
CA ASP A 178 16.52 27.87 -4.53
C ASP A 178 17.03 29.14 -5.24
N ASN A 179 18.18 29.07 -5.92
CA ASN A 179 18.81 30.25 -6.53
C ASN A 179 19.03 30.10 -8.05
N ASP A 180 19.23 28.88 -8.55
CA ASP A 180 19.59 28.64 -9.95
C ASP A 180 18.41 28.29 -10.86
N VAL A 181 17.24 27.99 -10.28
CA VAL A 181 16.01 27.67 -11.02
C VAL A 181 14.80 28.32 -10.36
N ASN A 182 13.70 28.47 -11.09
CA ASN A 182 12.43 28.87 -10.53
C ASN A 182 11.49 27.66 -10.47
N ILE A 183 11.19 27.14 -9.27
CA ILE A 183 10.26 26.01 -9.10
C ILE A 183 8.88 26.53 -8.77
N GLU A 184 7.92 26.34 -9.68
CA GLU A 184 6.53 26.69 -9.50
C GLU A 184 5.67 25.45 -9.24
N PHE A 185 4.94 25.49 -8.12
CA PHE A 185 4.04 24.40 -7.72
C PHE A 185 2.62 24.68 -8.17
N LYS A 186 2.03 23.72 -8.86
CA LYS A 186 0.62 23.70 -9.24
C LYS A 186 -0.15 22.72 -8.34
N SER A 187 -1.44 22.93 -8.19
CA SER A 187 -2.29 22.09 -7.34
C SER A 187 -2.53 20.71 -7.96
N GLU A 188 -2.66 20.65 -9.28
CA GLU A 188 -2.95 19.43 -10.04
C GLU A 188 -2.05 19.28 -11.28
N ALA A 189 -1.86 18.03 -11.71
CA ALA A 189 -1.07 17.73 -12.92
C ALA A 189 -1.68 18.32 -14.20
N SER A 190 -3.00 18.49 -14.26
CA SER A 190 -3.71 19.17 -15.35
C SER A 190 -3.28 20.62 -15.51
N GLU A 191 -3.01 21.33 -14.42
CA GLU A 191 -2.51 22.70 -14.45
C GLU A 191 -1.07 22.77 -14.98
N VAL A 192 -0.23 21.78 -14.64
CA VAL A 192 1.11 21.65 -15.22
C VAL A 192 1.01 21.40 -16.72
N ALA A 193 0.15 20.48 -17.14
CA ALA A 193 -0.05 20.18 -18.56
C ALA A 193 -0.54 21.42 -19.35
N ALA A 194 -1.41 22.24 -18.76
CA ALA A 194 -1.92 23.46 -19.41
C ALA A 194 -0.85 24.54 -19.59
N VAL A 195 0.21 24.56 -18.78
CA VAL A 195 1.31 25.53 -18.91
C VAL A 195 2.26 25.16 -20.04
N ILE A 196 2.41 23.86 -20.35
CA ILE A 196 3.35 23.34 -21.36
C ILE A 196 2.68 23.03 -22.70
N SER A 197 1.35 23.22 -22.83
CA SER A 197 0.61 23.04 -24.08
C SER A 197 0.48 24.37 -24.84
#